data_b61ce1ec3269de5a7a0414bb337b7462
#
_entry.id   b61ce1ec3269de5a7a0414bb337b7462
#
_cell.length_a   1.000
_cell.length_b   1.000
_cell.length_c   1.000
_cell.angle_alpha   90.00
_cell.angle_beta   90.00
_cell.angle_gamma   90.00
#
_symmetry.space_group_name_H-M   'P 1'
#
loop_
_entity.id
_entity.type
_entity.pdbx_description
1 polymer ?
#
loop_
_entity_poly.entity_id
_entity_poly.type
_entity_poly.pdbx_seq_one_letter_code
_entity_poly.pdbx_strand_id
1 'polypeptide(L)'
;MSFLDLLKIEFMKVKRSKIVPLIFIAPLLVVVSGVASLSNYFTPEYTNAWPAMFIQSALVYAYYLLPFSMIVVCVMIAGRETGNNGILKMLALPVSRCALSIAKFCVLTFYLFMEMVVFLVVFVIAGLIATQTMGVAETLPILYLLKWCLGLFLTMLPCIAAMWAITVLFEKPLLSVGLNLLLVIPGVLVANTPLWIAYPYCYSGYLVSCSLHDFTAETSDAAFSVFPFLPCAVVVFGLFFALAVTKFGKKEMR
;
A
#
# COMPACT_ATOMS: atom_id res chain seq x y z
N MET A 1 12.02 2.75 29.15
CA MET A 1 11.67 3.58 28.00
C MET A 1 10.23 3.24 27.59
N SER A 2 9.36 4.25 27.45
CA SER A 2 7.97 3.99 27.05
C SER A 2 7.90 3.55 25.59
N PHE A 3 6.86 2.77 25.20
CA PHE A 3 6.61 2.44 23.79
C PHE A 3 6.40 3.70 22.92
N LEU A 4 5.78 4.73 23.48
CA LEU A 4 5.58 6.02 22.79
C LEU A 4 6.89 6.75 22.51
N ASP A 5 7.87 6.69 23.44
CA ASP A 5 9.20 7.27 23.22
C ASP A 5 9.93 6.54 22.09
N LEU A 6 9.80 5.21 22.05
CA LEU A 6 10.37 4.38 21.00
C LEU A 6 9.76 4.73 19.62
N LEU A 7 8.45 4.85 19.56
CA LEU A 7 7.75 5.25 18.35
C LEU A 7 8.19 6.63 17.85
N LYS A 8 8.29 7.61 18.77
CA LYS A 8 8.78 8.96 18.46
C LYS A 8 10.21 8.95 17.89
N ILE A 9 11.09 8.13 18.44
CA ILE A 9 12.45 7.97 17.94
C ILE A 9 12.46 7.39 16.53
N GLU A 10 11.64 6.35 16.25
CA GLU A 10 11.55 5.75 14.93
C GLU A 10 10.99 6.75 13.90
N PHE A 11 9.98 7.55 14.25
CA PHE A 11 9.49 8.65 13.39
C PHE A 11 10.57 9.70 13.10
N MET A 12 11.35 10.11 14.11
CA MET A 12 12.43 11.07 13.90
C MET A 12 13.54 10.53 12.98
N LYS A 13 13.83 9.23 13.05
CA LYS A 13 14.77 8.58 12.15
C LYS A 13 14.26 8.63 10.70
N VAL A 14 12.99 8.34 10.48
CA VAL A 14 12.41 8.33 9.14
C VAL A 14 12.26 9.73 8.56
N LYS A 15 11.94 10.74 9.36
CA LYS A 15 11.87 12.14 8.92
C LYS A 15 13.16 12.64 8.26
N ARG A 16 14.31 12.11 8.67
CA ARG A 16 15.64 12.43 8.10
C ARG A 16 15.99 11.57 6.87
N SER A 17 15.06 10.79 6.35
CA SER A 17 15.28 9.92 5.19
C SER A 17 14.59 10.42 3.94
N LYS A 18 14.98 9.82 2.80
CA LYS A 18 14.36 10.05 1.51
C LYS A 18 13.02 9.31 1.34
N ILE A 19 12.42 8.77 2.42
CA ILE A 19 11.11 8.09 2.36
C ILE A 19 10.00 9.11 2.09
N VAL A 20 10.07 10.30 2.69
CA VAL A 20 9.06 11.35 2.51
C VAL A 20 8.86 11.74 1.03
N PRO A 21 9.89 12.10 0.25
CA PRO A 21 9.67 12.35 -1.18
C PRO A 21 9.19 11.12 -1.96
N LEU A 22 9.55 9.91 -1.54
CA LEU A 22 9.17 8.68 -2.23
C LEU A 22 7.65 8.46 -2.23
N ILE A 23 6.96 8.75 -1.11
CA ILE A 23 5.50 8.58 -1.00
C ILE A 23 4.70 9.50 -1.93
N PHE A 24 5.32 10.52 -2.54
CA PHE A 24 4.69 11.39 -3.54
C PHE A 24 4.86 10.86 -4.97
N ILE A 25 5.91 10.07 -5.24
CA ILE A 25 6.26 9.67 -6.61
C ILE A 25 5.19 8.76 -7.21
N ALA A 26 4.82 7.68 -6.51
CA ALA A 26 3.86 6.71 -7.02
C ALA A 26 2.47 7.33 -7.27
N PRO A 27 1.86 8.08 -6.33
CA PRO A 27 0.60 8.78 -6.56
C PRO A 27 0.64 9.77 -7.71
N LEU A 28 1.70 10.59 -7.80
CA LEU A 28 1.83 11.58 -8.88
C LEU A 28 1.90 10.93 -10.25
N LEU A 29 2.73 9.89 -10.42
CA LEU A 29 2.87 9.19 -11.69
C LEU A 29 1.54 8.60 -12.17
N VAL A 30 0.80 7.97 -11.26
CA VAL A 30 -0.45 7.30 -11.60
C VAL A 30 -1.55 8.30 -11.93
N VAL A 31 -1.71 9.34 -11.14
CA VAL A 31 -2.76 10.33 -11.36
C VAL A 31 -2.50 11.09 -12.66
N VAL A 32 -1.25 11.46 -12.93
CA VAL A 32 -0.88 12.11 -14.22
C VAL A 32 -1.20 11.19 -15.40
N SER A 33 -0.90 9.89 -15.31
CA SER A 33 -1.21 8.93 -16.38
C SER A 33 -2.72 8.72 -16.55
N GLY A 34 -3.48 8.66 -15.45
CA GLY A 34 -4.94 8.53 -15.48
C GLY A 34 -5.63 9.76 -16.07
N VAL A 35 -5.17 10.95 -15.70
CA VAL A 35 -5.68 12.22 -16.25
C VAL A 35 -5.32 12.39 -17.73
N ALA A 36 -4.13 11.99 -18.15
CA ALA A 36 -3.74 12.05 -19.56
C ALA A 36 -4.61 11.15 -20.46
N SER A 37 -5.18 10.10 -19.91
CA SER A 37 -6.07 9.17 -20.62
C SER A 37 -7.52 9.64 -20.70
N LEU A 38 -7.87 10.74 -20.03
CA LEU A 38 -9.25 11.23 -19.90
C LEU A 38 -9.91 11.61 -21.21
N SER A 39 -9.17 12.14 -22.17
CA SER A 39 -9.69 12.51 -23.50
C SER A 39 -10.38 11.33 -24.22
N ASN A 40 -10.05 10.10 -23.85
CA ASN A 40 -10.63 8.89 -24.43
C ASN A 40 -11.95 8.47 -23.77
N TYR A 41 -12.25 8.95 -22.55
CA TYR A 41 -13.38 8.52 -21.73
C TYR A 41 -14.38 9.63 -21.43
N PHE A 42 -14.00 10.90 -21.62
CA PHE A 42 -14.86 12.03 -21.35
C PHE A 42 -15.52 12.53 -22.62
N THR A 43 -16.76 12.10 -22.83
CA THR A 43 -17.70 12.83 -23.66
C THR A 43 -18.65 13.59 -22.74
N PRO A 44 -19.23 14.75 -23.18
CA PRO A 44 -20.18 15.53 -22.36
C PRO A 44 -21.42 14.75 -21.90
N GLU A 45 -21.66 13.59 -22.49
CA GLU A 45 -22.77 12.68 -22.19
C GLU A 45 -22.43 11.66 -21.06
N TYR A 46 -21.17 11.65 -20.57
CA TYR A 46 -20.73 10.67 -19.58
C TYR A 46 -21.12 11.13 -18.16
N THR A 47 -22.04 10.40 -17.54
CA THR A 47 -22.59 10.72 -16.21
C THR A 47 -21.77 10.18 -15.03
N ASN A 48 -20.64 9.48 -15.28
CA ASN A 48 -19.83 8.79 -14.27
C ASN A 48 -18.32 9.05 -14.44
N ALA A 49 -17.95 10.29 -14.70
CA ALA A 49 -16.57 10.67 -15.01
C ALA A 49 -15.60 10.42 -13.85
N TRP A 50 -15.97 10.81 -12.62
CA TRP A 50 -15.13 10.64 -11.45
C TRP A 50 -14.79 9.19 -11.12
N PRO A 51 -15.77 8.26 -11.08
CA PRO A 51 -15.47 6.86 -10.88
C PRO A 51 -14.62 6.25 -12.00
N ALA A 52 -14.90 6.55 -13.27
CA ALA A 52 -14.11 6.05 -14.39
C ALA A 52 -12.63 6.47 -14.29
N MET A 53 -12.39 7.76 -13.99
CA MET A 53 -11.05 8.30 -13.76
C MET A 53 -10.37 7.64 -12.56
N PHE A 54 -11.11 7.42 -11.46
CA PHE A 54 -10.57 6.77 -10.27
C PHE A 54 -10.13 5.34 -10.57
N ILE A 55 -10.98 4.53 -11.21
CA ILE A 55 -10.67 3.15 -11.54
C ILE A 55 -9.44 3.06 -12.43
N GLN A 56 -9.37 3.90 -13.48
CA GLN A 56 -8.23 3.92 -14.41
C GLN A 56 -6.91 4.25 -13.69
N SER A 57 -6.93 5.23 -12.78
CA SER A 57 -5.77 5.58 -11.97
C SER A 57 -5.46 4.51 -10.92
N ALA A 58 -6.47 4.04 -10.21
CA ALA A 58 -6.32 3.13 -9.08
C ALA A 58 -5.90 1.72 -9.51
N LEU A 59 -6.23 1.24 -10.72
CA LEU A 59 -5.91 -0.10 -11.17
C LEU A 59 -4.39 -0.32 -11.27
N VAL A 60 -3.70 0.55 -11.98
CA VAL A 60 -2.24 0.50 -12.12
C VAL A 60 -1.56 0.77 -10.78
N TYR A 61 -2.12 1.69 -10.00
CA TYR A 61 -1.62 2.00 -8.67
C TYR A 61 -1.69 0.79 -7.75
N ALA A 62 -2.86 0.16 -7.62
CA ALA A 62 -3.11 -0.94 -6.69
C ALA A 62 -2.34 -2.23 -7.02
N TYR A 63 -2.15 -2.55 -8.31
CA TYR A 63 -1.44 -3.77 -8.71
C TYR A 63 0.08 -3.61 -8.71
N TYR A 64 0.62 -2.43 -9.02
CA TYR A 64 2.05 -2.28 -9.25
C TYR A 64 2.71 -1.19 -8.41
N LEU A 65 2.28 0.08 -8.56
CA LEU A 65 3.04 1.18 -7.98
C LEU A 65 2.93 1.23 -6.45
N LEU A 66 1.75 0.92 -5.90
CA LEU A 66 1.57 0.82 -4.45
C LEU A 66 2.40 -0.32 -3.85
N PRO A 67 2.35 -1.59 -4.35
CA PRO A 67 3.25 -2.63 -3.88
C PRO A 67 4.74 -2.30 -4.05
N PHE A 68 5.14 -1.62 -5.12
CA PHE A 68 6.53 -1.21 -5.31
C PHE A 68 6.97 -0.18 -4.27
N SER A 69 6.16 0.83 -3.99
CA SER A 69 6.45 1.80 -2.92
C SER A 69 6.51 1.11 -1.55
N MET A 70 5.60 0.18 -1.27
CA MET A 70 5.60 -0.63 -0.04
C MET A 70 6.91 -1.40 0.14
N ILE A 71 7.42 -2.07 -0.91
CA ILE A 71 8.69 -2.80 -0.88
C ILE A 71 9.83 -1.84 -0.54
N VAL A 72 9.91 -0.70 -1.23
CA VAL A 72 10.99 0.26 -1.02
C VAL A 72 10.96 0.83 0.40
N VAL A 73 9.78 1.21 0.90
CA VAL A 73 9.63 1.75 2.26
C VAL A 73 9.98 0.67 3.31
N CYS A 74 9.54 -0.59 3.13
CA CYS A 74 9.92 -1.72 4.00
C CYS A 74 11.43 -1.87 4.10
N VAL A 75 12.11 -1.93 2.95
CA VAL A 75 13.57 -2.12 2.89
C VAL A 75 14.32 -0.91 3.45
N MET A 76 13.85 0.30 3.18
CA MET A 76 14.46 1.51 3.73
C MET A 76 14.34 1.61 5.25
N ILE A 77 13.23 1.17 5.84
CA ILE A 77 13.05 1.15 7.30
C ILE A 77 13.89 0.05 7.93
N ALA A 78 13.92 -1.14 7.34
CA ALA A 78 14.70 -2.27 7.84
C ALA A 78 16.23 -2.05 7.70
N GLY A 79 16.67 -1.53 6.55
CA GLY A 79 18.08 -1.35 6.22
C GLY A 79 18.82 -0.28 7.03
N ARG A 80 18.09 0.57 7.76
CA ARG A 80 18.70 1.61 8.59
C ARG A 80 19.50 1.10 9.78
N GLU A 81 19.22 -0.11 10.21
CA GLU A 81 19.89 -0.71 11.37
C GLU A 81 21.11 -1.53 10.96
N THR A 82 21.18 -1.99 9.72
CA THR A 82 22.34 -2.72 9.20
C THR A 82 23.51 -1.78 8.89
N GLY A 83 23.24 -0.50 8.66
CA GLY A 83 24.28 0.53 8.46
C GLY A 83 24.77 1.14 9.78
N ASN A 84 26.08 1.47 9.84
CA ASN A 84 26.73 2.22 10.93
C ASN A 84 26.63 1.61 12.34
N ASN A 85 26.61 0.27 12.46
CA ASN A 85 26.46 -0.42 13.73
C ASN A 85 25.20 0.03 14.53
N GLY A 86 24.12 0.42 13.82
CA GLY A 86 22.88 0.88 14.41
C GLY A 86 22.27 -0.14 15.36
N ILE A 87 22.38 -1.43 15.03
CA ILE A 87 21.93 -2.54 15.87
C ILE A 87 22.67 -2.53 17.22
N LEU A 88 24.00 -2.34 17.24
CA LEU A 88 24.79 -2.31 18.48
C LEU A 88 24.37 -1.14 19.39
N LYS A 89 24.12 0.03 18.82
CA LYS A 89 23.65 1.21 19.55
C LYS A 89 22.25 1.02 20.14
N MET A 90 21.40 0.28 19.48
CA MET A 90 20.04 -0.02 19.96
C MET A 90 20.03 -1.11 21.04
N LEU A 91 20.97 -2.05 21.00
CA LEU A 91 21.10 -3.10 22.02
C LEU A 91 21.60 -2.55 23.37
N ALA A 92 22.27 -1.40 23.36
CA ALA A 92 22.66 -0.68 24.58
C ALA A 92 21.45 -0.01 25.28
N LEU A 93 20.27 0.06 24.63
CA LEU A 93 19.07 0.62 25.23
C LEU A 93 18.23 -0.51 25.88
N PRO A 94 17.62 -0.27 27.07
CA PRO A 94 16.77 -1.24 27.75
C PRO A 94 15.38 -1.33 27.10
N VAL A 95 15.33 -1.80 25.83
CA VAL A 95 14.09 -1.90 25.05
C VAL A 95 13.94 -3.33 24.53
N SER A 96 12.73 -3.89 24.60
CA SER A 96 12.47 -5.20 24.01
C SER A 96 12.52 -5.12 22.48
N ARG A 97 13.18 -6.08 21.85
CA ARG A 97 13.31 -6.17 20.39
C ARG A 97 11.95 -6.32 19.70
N CYS A 98 11.02 -7.04 20.37
CA CYS A 98 9.65 -7.16 19.85
C CYS A 98 8.94 -5.80 19.81
N ALA A 99 9.05 -4.97 20.86
CA ALA A 99 8.48 -3.63 20.87
C ALA A 99 9.08 -2.74 19.75
N LEU A 100 10.37 -2.91 19.47
CA LEU A 100 11.03 -2.21 18.37
C LEU A 100 10.47 -2.64 17.00
N SER A 101 10.27 -3.94 16.77
CA SER A 101 9.67 -4.44 15.54
C SER A 101 8.26 -3.90 15.32
N ILE A 102 7.46 -3.87 16.39
CA ILE A 102 6.10 -3.32 16.37
C ILE A 102 6.16 -1.81 16.07
N ALA A 103 7.04 -1.05 16.72
CA ALA A 103 7.17 0.38 16.47
C ALA A 103 7.56 0.68 15.02
N LYS A 104 8.47 -0.10 14.42
CA LYS A 104 8.83 0.02 13.01
C LYS A 104 7.67 -0.27 12.07
N PHE A 105 6.91 -1.32 12.36
CA PHE A 105 5.72 -1.66 11.59
C PHE A 105 4.66 -0.56 11.68
N CYS A 106 4.45 0.04 12.85
CA CYS A 106 3.55 1.19 13.01
C CYS A 106 4.00 2.40 12.18
N VAL A 107 5.30 2.70 12.18
CA VAL A 107 5.86 3.77 11.37
C VAL A 107 5.71 3.49 9.88
N LEU A 108 5.97 2.25 9.45
CA LEU A 108 5.77 1.80 8.07
C LEU A 108 4.31 2.03 7.63
N THR A 109 3.36 1.50 8.40
CA THR A 109 1.92 1.64 8.12
C THR A 109 1.47 3.10 8.09
N PHE A 110 2.01 3.95 8.97
CA PHE A 110 1.71 5.38 8.98
C PHE A 110 2.18 6.08 7.69
N TYR A 111 3.40 5.80 7.20
CA TYR A 111 3.88 6.42 5.97
C TYR A 111 3.11 5.94 4.74
N LEU A 112 2.69 4.69 4.70
CA LEU A 112 1.83 4.17 3.63
C LEU A 112 0.39 4.73 3.73
N PHE A 113 -0.11 4.99 4.94
CA PHE A 113 -1.35 5.75 5.10
C PHE A 113 -1.22 7.17 4.55
N MET A 114 -0.10 7.85 4.83
CA MET A 114 0.18 9.18 4.24
C MET A 114 0.25 9.12 2.71
N GLU A 115 0.79 8.05 2.13
CA GLU A 115 0.79 7.84 0.68
C GLU A 115 -0.63 7.76 0.11
N MET A 116 -1.56 7.06 0.80
CA MET A 116 -2.97 7.04 0.42
C MET A 116 -3.63 8.43 0.49
N VAL A 117 -3.31 9.21 1.53
CA VAL A 117 -3.79 10.59 1.65
C VAL A 117 -3.25 11.45 0.50
N VAL A 118 -1.97 11.32 0.16
CA VAL A 118 -1.37 12.02 -0.99
C VAL A 118 -2.06 11.62 -2.29
N PHE A 119 -2.29 10.31 -2.50
CA PHE A 119 -3.02 9.82 -3.67
C PHE A 119 -4.40 10.47 -3.79
N LEU A 120 -5.17 10.50 -2.71
CA LEU A 120 -6.50 11.10 -2.68
C LEU A 120 -6.44 12.61 -3.01
N VAL A 121 -5.52 13.35 -2.39
CA VAL A 121 -5.39 14.81 -2.60
C VAL A 121 -4.98 15.11 -4.04
N VAL A 122 -3.97 14.42 -4.56
CA VAL A 122 -3.49 14.61 -5.93
C VAL A 122 -4.58 14.23 -6.93
N PHE A 123 -5.32 13.14 -6.68
CA PHE A 123 -6.43 12.70 -7.51
C PHE A 123 -7.57 13.74 -7.55
N VAL A 124 -7.97 14.29 -6.40
CA VAL A 124 -9.02 15.31 -6.32
C VAL A 124 -8.60 16.58 -7.08
N ILE A 125 -7.37 17.05 -6.89
CA ILE A 125 -6.86 18.24 -7.59
C ILE A 125 -6.85 18.02 -9.11
N ALA A 126 -6.29 16.90 -9.55
CA ALA A 126 -6.21 16.57 -10.97
C ALA A 126 -7.59 16.37 -11.60
N GLY A 127 -8.52 15.72 -10.87
CA GLY A 127 -9.88 15.53 -11.32
C GLY A 127 -10.67 16.85 -11.46
N LEU A 128 -10.51 17.77 -10.51
CA LEU A 128 -11.12 19.11 -10.62
C LEU A 128 -10.59 19.88 -11.85
N ILE A 129 -9.29 19.82 -12.09
CA ILE A 129 -8.70 20.44 -13.29
C ILE A 129 -9.27 19.79 -14.56
N ALA A 130 -9.34 18.47 -14.59
CA ALA A 130 -9.83 17.72 -15.74
C ALA A 130 -11.31 17.98 -16.03
N THR A 131 -12.18 17.96 -15.03
CA THR A 131 -13.61 18.24 -15.19
C THR A 131 -13.87 19.66 -15.66
N GLN A 132 -13.11 20.63 -15.16
CA GLN A 132 -13.20 22.04 -15.63
C GLN A 132 -12.73 22.20 -17.07
N THR A 133 -11.63 21.56 -17.46
CA THR A 133 -11.09 21.67 -18.83
C THR A 133 -11.96 20.98 -19.88
N MET A 134 -12.63 19.88 -19.49
CA MET A 134 -13.51 19.09 -20.38
C MET A 134 -14.98 19.56 -20.36
N GLY A 135 -15.34 20.52 -19.50
CA GLY A 135 -16.71 21.04 -19.41
C GLY A 135 -17.71 20.03 -18.81
N VAL A 136 -17.25 19.07 -18.01
CA VAL A 136 -18.11 18.05 -17.38
C VAL A 136 -18.72 18.62 -16.10
N ALA A 137 -20.04 18.70 -16.02
CA ALA A 137 -20.80 19.25 -14.89
C ALA A 137 -21.13 18.19 -13.84
N GLU A 138 -20.12 17.45 -13.38
CA GLU A 138 -20.29 16.48 -12.29
C GLU A 138 -19.84 17.05 -10.93
N THR A 139 -20.60 16.72 -9.88
CA THR A 139 -20.22 17.06 -8.50
C THR A 139 -19.17 16.07 -7.98
N LEU A 140 -18.21 16.57 -7.19
CA LEU A 140 -17.16 15.74 -6.59
C LEU A 140 -17.76 14.69 -5.62
N PRO A 141 -17.64 13.38 -5.90
CA PRO A 141 -18.20 12.33 -5.05
C PRO A 141 -17.22 11.97 -3.90
N ILE A 142 -17.03 12.90 -2.96
CA ILE A 142 -15.99 12.78 -1.91
C ILE A 142 -16.15 11.52 -1.05
N LEU A 143 -17.41 11.14 -0.74
CA LEU A 143 -17.69 9.96 0.07
C LEU A 143 -17.31 8.65 -0.65
N TYR A 144 -17.53 8.61 -1.96
CA TYR A 144 -17.12 7.50 -2.82
C TYR A 144 -15.60 7.34 -2.81
N LEU A 145 -14.86 8.44 -3.03
CA LEU A 145 -13.41 8.44 -3.05
C LEU A 145 -12.80 8.04 -1.71
N LEU A 146 -13.35 8.54 -0.60
CA LEU A 146 -12.92 8.17 0.75
C LEU A 146 -13.15 6.68 1.03
N LYS A 147 -14.31 6.14 0.64
CA LYS A 147 -14.63 4.71 0.78
C LYS A 147 -13.58 3.84 0.07
N TRP A 148 -13.25 4.18 -1.18
CA TRP A 148 -12.30 3.41 -1.97
C TRP A 148 -10.86 3.55 -1.48
N CYS A 149 -10.42 4.75 -1.09
CA CYS A 149 -9.09 4.94 -0.51
C CYS A 149 -8.95 4.21 0.83
N LEU A 150 -9.99 4.20 1.66
CA LEU A 150 -10.01 3.42 2.89
C LEU A 150 -9.99 1.91 2.61
N GLY A 151 -10.74 1.46 1.61
CA GLY A 151 -10.72 0.07 1.14
C GLY A 151 -9.33 -0.37 0.69
N LEU A 152 -8.66 0.44 -0.13
CA LEU A 152 -7.28 0.21 -0.56
C LEU A 152 -6.33 0.14 0.64
N PHE A 153 -6.46 1.06 1.60
CA PHE A 153 -5.65 1.04 2.81
C PHE A 153 -5.83 -0.24 3.63
N LEU A 154 -7.08 -0.68 3.83
CA LEU A 154 -7.37 -1.88 4.60
C LEU A 154 -6.90 -3.15 3.90
N THR A 155 -7.09 -3.24 2.58
CA THR A 155 -6.68 -4.41 1.79
C THR A 155 -5.17 -4.54 1.62
N MET A 156 -4.40 -3.45 1.72
CA MET A 156 -2.95 -3.51 1.67
C MET A 156 -2.30 -3.99 2.98
N LEU A 157 -2.99 -3.95 4.14
CA LEU A 157 -2.40 -4.30 5.43
C LEU A 157 -1.84 -5.74 5.48
N PRO A 158 -2.54 -6.79 5.00
CA PRO A 158 -1.98 -8.14 4.95
C PRO A 158 -0.76 -8.26 4.04
N CYS A 159 -0.76 -7.53 2.93
CA CYS A 159 0.37 -7.45 2.01
C CYS A 159 1.60 -6.81 2.67
N ILE A 160 1.42 -5.68 3.38
CA ILE A 160 2.48 -5.02 4.15
C ILE A 160 3.08 -5.97 5.18
N ALA A 161 2.25 -6.72 5.90
CA ALA A 161 2.71 -7.67 6.91
C ALA A 161 3.57 -8.77 6.27
N ALA A 162 3.17 -9.31 5.11
CA ALA A 162 3.94 -10.29 4.35
C ALA A 162 5.28 -9.71 3.86
N MET A 163 5.27 -8.52 3.26
CA MET A 163 6.47 -7.83 2.79
C MET A 163 7.45 -7.52 3.93
N TRP A 164 6.92 -7.07 5.07
CA TRP A 164 7.71 -6.82 6.27
C TRP A 164 8.33 -8.10 6.81
N ALA A 165 7.56 -9.20 6.86
CA ALA A 165 8.08 -10.50 7.30
C ALA A 165 9.23 -10.98 6.41
N ILE A 166 9.10 -10.90 5.09
CA ILE A 166 10.17 -11.24 4.13
C ILE A 166 11.39 -10.34 4.36
N THR A 167 11.18 -9.04 4.56
CA THR A 167 12.26 -8.08 4.76
C THR A 167 13.03 -8.32 6.06
N VAL A 168 12.32 -8.77 7.11
CA VAL A 168 12.95 -9.14 8.39
C VAL A 168 13.68 -10.48 8.31
N LEU A 169 13.13 -11.45 7.55
CA LEU A 169 13.73 -12.77 7.37
C LEU A 169 15.03 -12.72 6.58
N PHE A 170 15.05 -11.94 5.51
CA PHE A 170 16.19 -11.82 4.61
C PHE A 170 16.92 -10.50 4.88
N GLU A 171 18.06 -10.58 5.55
CA GLU A 171 18.86 -9.42 5.97
C GLU A 171 19.48 -8.64 4.80
N LYS A 172 19.58 -9.26 3.63
CA LYS A 172 20.13 -8.65 2.41
C LYS A 172 19.05 -7.85 1.70
N PRO A 173 19.15 -6.52 1.61
CA PRO A 173 18.13 -5.67 0.99
C PRO A 173 17.77 -6.10 -0.43
N LEU A 174 18.77 -6.46 -1.24
CA LEU A 174 18.58 -6.89 -2.62
C LEU A 174 17.73 -8.17 -2.71
N LEU A 175 17.98 -9.14 -1.83
CA LEU A 175 17.21 -10.39 -1.80
C LEU A 175 15.76 -10.15 -1.37
N SER A 176 15.56 -9.29 -0.36
CA SER A 176 14.23 -8.90 0.09
C SER A 176 13.43 -8.20 -1.01
N VAL A 177 14.05 -7.26 -1.73
CA VAL A 177 13.42 -6.59 -2.88
C VAL A 177 13.06 -7.61 -3.96
N GLY A 178 14.03 -8.46 -4.36
CA GLY A 178 13.82 -9.44 -5.42
C GLY A 178 12.69 -10.42 -5.12
N LEU A 179 12.64 -10.95 -3.89
CA LEU A 179 11.58 -11.89 -3.48
C LEU A 179 10.20 -11.22 -3.45
N ASN A 180 10.11 -10.00 -2.90
CA ASN A 180 8.85 -9.28 -2.87
C ASN A 180 8.38 -8.91 -4.30
N LEU A 181 9.26 -8.48 -5.19
CA LEU A 181 8.91 -8.21 -6.60
C LEU A 181 8.43 -9.48 -7.32
N LEU A 182 9.10 -10.62 -7.09
CA LEU A 182 8.70 -11.90 -7.66
C LEU A 182 7.28 -12.32 -7.20
N LEU A 183 6.86 -11.90 -6.00
CA LEU A 183 5.51 -12.16 -5.50
C LEU A 183 4.50 -11.09 -5.97
N VAL A 184 4.90 -9.85 -6.26
CA VAL A 184 3.99 -8.81 -6.76
C VAL A 184 3.57 -9.09 -8.21
N ILE A 185 4.53 -9.47 -9.07
CA ILE A 185 4.28 -9.63 -10.52
C ILE A 185 3.11 -10.58 -10.84
N PRO A 186 3.01 -11.79 -10.26
CA PRO A 186 1.89 -12.69 -10.55
C PRO A 186 0.57 -12.26 -9.92
N GLY A 187 0.53 -11.20 -9.11
CA GLY A 187 -0.67 -10.75 -8.40
C GLY A 187 -1.89 -10.52 -9.31
N VAL A 188 -1.68 -9.98 -10.52
CA VAL A 188 -2.76 -9.78 -11.50
C VAL A 188 -3.33 -11.11 -12.00
N LEU A 189 -2.46 -12.09 -12.24
CA LEU A 189 -2.90 -13.42 -12.71
C LEU A 189 -3.66 -14.17 -11.59
N VAL A 190 -3.12 -14.12 -10.37
CA VAL A 190 -3.74 -14.79 -9.20
C VAL A 190 -5.08 -14.16 -8.86
N ALA A 191 -5.26 -12.86 -9.05
CA ALA A 191 -6.52 -12.16 -8.81
C ALA A 191 -7.70 -12.76 -9.59
N ASN A 192 -7.45 -13.34 -10.77
CA ASN A 192 -8.44 -13.98 -11.62
C ASN A 192 -8.64 -15.49 -11.33
N THR A 193 -8.08 -16.00 -10.24
CA THR A 193 -8.19 -17.40 -9.83
C THR A 193 -8.82 -17.51 -8.44
N PRO A 194 -9.40 -18.65 -8.03
CA PRO A 194 -9.92 -18.83 -6.67
C PRO A 194 -8.85 -18.67 -5.57
N LEU A 195 -7.57 -18.72 -5.93
CA LEU A 195 -6.43 -18.59 -5.01
C LEU A 195 -6.22 -17.15 -4.50
N TRP A 196 -6.93 -16.15 -5.06
CA TRP A 196 -6.81 -14.76 -4.64
C TRP A 196 -7.01 -14.56 -3.13
N ILE A 197 -7.89 -15.37 -2.52
CA ILE A 197 -8.20 -15.29 -1.08
C ILE A 197 -6.97 -15.52 -0.20
N ALA A 198 -6.05 -16.40 -0.61
CA ALA A 198 -4.84 -16.73 0.14
C ALA A 198 -3.63 -15.87 -0.26
N TYR A 199 -3.75 -15.02 -1.28
CA TYR A 199 -2.63 -14.29 -1.87
C TYR A 199 -2.68 -12.79 -1.56
N PRO A 200 -2.02 -12.31 -0.50
CA PRO A 200 -2.18 -10.92 -0.04
C PRO A 200 -1.67 -9.87 -1.02
N TYR A 201 -0.80 -10.24 -1.97
CA TYR A 201 -0.21 -9.32 -2.96
C TYR A 201 -1.22 -8.86 -4.03
N CYS A 202 -2.33 -9.54 -4.20
CA CYS A 202 -3.38 -9.15 -5.16
C CYS A 202 -4.57 -8.41 -4.54
N TYR A 203 -4.69 -8.35 -3.22
CA TYR A 203 -5.90 -7.85 -2.55
C TYR A 203 -6.32 -6.45 -2.96
N SER A 204 -5.39 -5.49 -2.97
CA SER A 204 -5.67 -4.11 -3.36
C SER A 204 -6.07 -3.99 -4.82
N GLY A 205 -5.38 -4.72 -5.70
CA GLY A 205 -5.70 -4.75 -7.13
C GLY A 205 -7.04 -5.43 -7.40
N TYR A 206 -7.32 -6.56 -6.75
CA TYR A 206 -8.61 -7.26 -6.86
C TYR A 206 -9.79 -6.40 -6.41
N LEU A 207 -9.63 -5.64 -5.31
CA LEU A 207 -10.65 -4.69 -4.88
C LEU A 207 -11.01 -3.69 -5.99
N VAL A 208 -10.01 -3.11 -6.66
CA VAL A 208 -10.22 -2.15 -7.75
C VAL A 208 -10.80 -2.83 -9.00
N SER A 209 -10.37 -4.06 -9.31
CA SER A 209 -10.93 -4.83 -10.43
C SER A 209 -12.42 -5.13 -10.24
N CYS A 210 -12.86 -5.48 -9.03
CA CYS A 210 -14.28 -5.65 -8.73
C CYS A 210 -15.07 -4.35 -8.96
N SER A 211 -14.51 -3.19 -8.64
CA SER A 211 -15.18 -1.92 -8.91
C SER A 211 -15.32 -1.59 -10.39
N LEU A 212 -14.42 -2.09 -11.24
CA LEU A 212 -14.51 -1.95 -12.68
C LEU A 212 -15.73 -2.71 -13.23
N HIS A 213 -16.00 -3.91 -12.71
CA HIS A 213 -17.16 -4.71 -13.12
C HIS A 213 -18.49 -4.04 -12.75
N ASP A 214 -18.56 -3.36 -11.61
CA ASP A 214 -19.75 -2.57 -11.22
C ASP A 214 -20.05 -1.45 -12.23
N PHE A 215 -19.05 -1.01 -13.00
CA PHE A 215 -19.18 0.07 -13.98
C PHE A 215 -19.59 -0.39 -15.38
N THR A 216 -19.15 -1.57 -15.81
CA THR A 216 -19.32 -2.04 -17.18
C THR A 216 -20.68 -2.64 -17.46
N ALA A 217 -21.63 -2.62 -16.49
CA ALA A 217 -22.98 -3.17 -16.61
C ALA A 217 -23.05 -4.62 -17.11
N GLU A 218 -21.93 -5.31 -17.19
CA GLU A 218 -21.92 -6.75 -17.35
C GLU A 218 -22.39 -7.33 -16.02
N THR A 219 -23.54 -8.01 -16.06
CA THR A 219 -24.14 -8.77 -14.96
C THR A 219 -23.22 -9.94 -14.58
N SER A 220 -22.03 -9.65 -14.11
CA SER A 220 -21.15 -10.66 -13.57
C SER A 220 -21.21 -10.59 -12.04
N ASP A 221 -21.35 -11.75 -11.40
CA ASP A 221 -21.33 -11.94 -9.94
C ASP A 221 -19.99 -11.56 -9.27
N ALA A 222 -19.24 -10.61 -9.85
CA ALA A 222 -17.90 -10.21 -9.43
C ALA A 222 -17.89 -9.09 -8.39
N ALA A 223 -18.97 -8.94 -7.60
CA ALA A 223 -18.95 -8.02 -6.46
C ALA A 223 -17.89 -8.45 -5.43
N PHE A 224 -17.13 -7.49 -4.91
CA PHE A 224 -16.13 -7.78 -3.88
C PHE A 224 -16.80 -8.40 -2.65
N SER A 225 -16.60 -9.71 -2.47
CA SER A 225 -17.17 -10.46 -1.38
C SER A 225 -16.36 -10.23 -0.10
N VAL A 226 -16.91 -9.44 0.83
CA VAL A 226 -16.28 -9.16 2.13
C VAL A 226 -16.13 -10.45 2.95
N PHE A 227 -17.06 -11.37 2.84
CA PHE A 227 -16.95 -12.73 3.36
C PHE A 227 -16.75 -13.67 2.18
N PRO A 228 -15.66 -14.39 2.01
CA PRO A 228 -14.67 -14.92 2.94
C PRO A 228 -13.36 -14.09 3.05
N PHE A 229 -13.25 -12.94 2.36
CA PHE A 229 -12.02 -12.14 2.35
C PHE A 229 -11.56 -11.73 3.75
N LEU A 230 -12.45 -11.12 4.55
CA LEU A 230 -12.09 -10.53 5.84
C LEU A 230 -11.44 -11.53 6.82
N PRO A 231 -12.02 -12.73 7.09
CA PRO A 231 -11.39 -13.69 7.98
C PRO A 231 -10.04 -14.17 7.44
N CYS A 232 -9.90 -14.41 6.14
CA CYS A 232 -8.62 -14.82 5.55
C CYS A 232 -7.57 -13.72 5.65
N ALA A 233 -7.94 -12.47 5.36
CA ALA A 233 -7.05 -11.32 5.45
C ALA A 233 -6.53 -11.11 6.89
N VAL A 234 -7.40 -11.27 7.91
CA VAL A 234 -7.01 -11.17 9.32
C VAL A 234 -6.05 -12.30 9.72
N VAL A 235 -6.32 -13.53 9.29
CA VAL A 235 -5.43 -14.67 9.57
C VAL A 235 -4.08 -14.48 8.90
N VAL A 236 -4.05 -14.11 7.62
CA VAL A 236 -2.82 -13.84 6.87
C VAL A 236 -2.02 -12.70 7.49
N PHE A 237 -2.68 -11.59 7.84
CA PHE A 237 -2.05 -10.48 8.55
C PHE A 237 -1.43 -10.93 9.87
N GLY A 238 -2.21 -11.63 10.71
CA GLY A 238 -1.76 -12.10 12.03
C GLY A 238 -0.58 -13.05 11.95
N LEU A 239 -0.59 -14.00 11.01
CA LEU A 239 0.50 -14.94 10.78
C LEU A 239 1.80 -14.25 10.39
N PHE A 240 1.77 -13.40 9.36
CA PHE A 240 2.97 -12.70 8.88
C PHE A 240 3.48 -11.67 9.88
N PHE A 241 2.58 -10.96 10.55
CA PHE A 241 2.95 -10.02 11.59
C PHE A 241 3.61 -10.70 12.78
N ALA A 242 3.01 -11.79 13.31
CA ALA A 242 3.60 -12.59 14.38
C ALA A 242 4.97 -13.15 13.98
N LEU A 243 5.09 -13.66 12.75
CA LEU A 243 6.34 -14.18 12.22
C LEU A 243 7.42 -13.08 12.15
N ALA A 244 7.07 -11.88 11.68
CA ALA A 244 7.99 -10.76 11.63
C ALA A 244 8.47 -10.35 13.02
N VAL A 245 7.54 -10.19 13.98
CA VAL A 245 7.87 -9.78 15.36
C VAL A 245 8.74 -10.82 16.07
N THR A 246 8.39 -12.11 15.95
CA THR A 246 9.15 -13.19 16.62
C THR A 246 10.54 -13.37 16.02
N LYS A 247 10.68 -13.29 14.70
CA LYS A 247 12.00 -13.39 14.04
C LYS A 247 12.88 -12.19 14.32
N PHE A 248 12.32 -10.99 14.32
CA PHE A 248 13.06 -9.80 14.71
C PHE A 248 13.51 -9.86 16.19
N GLY A 249 12.66 -10.39 17.07
CA GLY A 249 12.98 -10.59 18.49
C GLY A 249 14.12 -11.60 18.75
N LYS A 250 14.22 -12.65 17.91
CA LYS A 250 15.24 -13.71 18.02
C LYS A 250 16.53 -13.42 17.25
N LYS A 251 16.66 -12.24 16.67
CA LYS A 251 17.83 -11.87 15.86
C LYS A 251 19.08 -11.83 16.73
N GLU A 252 19.92 -12.87 16.65
CA GLU A 252 21.23 -12.92 17.29
C GLU A 252 22.23 -12.03 16.53
N MET A 253 23.16 -11.43 17.26
CA MET A 253 24.28 -10.73 16.68
C MET A 253 25.25 -11.74 16.05
N ARG A 254 25.33 -11.74 14.75
CA ARG A 254 26.46 -12.32 14.02
C ARG A 254 27.31 -11.21 13.43
#